data_9e11f355f03e11bd6e9d953887bc8833
#
_entry.id   9e11f355f03e11bd6e9d953887bc8833
#
_cell.length_a   1.000
_cell.length_b   1.000
_cell.length_c   1.000
_cell.angle_alpha   90.00
_cell.angle_beta   90.00
_cell.angle_gamma   90.00
#
_symmetry.space_group_name_H-M   'P 1'
#
loop_
_entity.id
_entity.type
_entity.pdbx_description
1 polymer ?
#
loop_
_entity_poly.entity_id
_entity_poly.type
_entity_poly.pdbx_seq_one_letter_code
_entity_poly.pdbx_strand_id
1 'polypeptide(L)'
;LQADKLAARSAIQGIEFSQGQLRARLQDQKMVLEQFSLKGAGAQGGEVSAQGQVVWNALNAESTSLHDVQMDLHITARGLRVSNRADRRLTVSGQVEGRMDKGQMQLTGQLSADQAQFNLPDDTTPTLGEDVVIRKTAQAPATAKATGRTLMGTPDVRVRLDLGPDFQVQGHGLMTRLAGQVTLVSSASSQGQPRLTGEVRTEGGRFKAYGQQLQIEQGLLRFNGPFDNPQLDIVALRPNLPQRVGVTVAGTALAPRIRLYADPDM
;
A
#
# COMPACT_ATOMS: atom_id res chain seq x y z
N LEU A 1 28.11 8.06 13.73
CA LEU A 1 27.34 8.88 12.81
C LEU A 1 26.13 9.45 13.51
N GLN A 2 25.92 10.75 13.36
CA GLN A 2 24.74 11.42 13.91
C GLN A 2 24.19 12.38 12.85
N ALA A 3 22.89 12.36 12.66
CA ALA A 3 22.18 13.31 11.82
C ALA A 3 20.88 13.75 12.51
N ASP A 4 20.62 15.04 12.51
CA ASP A 4 19.43 15.64 13.10
C ASP A 4 18.67 16.42 12.01
N LYS A 5 17.37 16.63 12.24
CA LYS A 5 16.48 17.35 11.31
C LYS A 5 16.36 16.71 9.93
N LEU A 6 16.43 15.38 9.87
CA LEU A 6 16.15 14.68 8.62
C LEU A 6 14.70 14.96 8.20
N ALA A 7 14.49 15.13 6.90
CA ALA A 7 13.18 15.33 6.31
C ALA A 7 13.11 14.63 4.95
N ALA A 8 11.94 14.12 4.62
CA ALA A 8 11.66 13.54 3.32
C ALA A 8 10.27 13.98 2.86
N ARG A 9 10.15 14.41 1.60
CA ARG A 9 8.88 14.87 1.03
C ARG A 9 8.69 14.33 -0.38
N SER A 10 7.51 13.81 -0.64
CA SER A 10 7.06 13.44 -1.97
C SER A 10 5.65 13.98 -2.22
N ALA A 11 5.53 15.05 -3.00
CA ALA A 11 4.23 15.66 -3.33
C ALA A 11 3.34 14.69 -4.12
N ILE A 12 3.93 13.88 -5.02
CA ILE A 12 3.20 12.90 -5.85
C ILE A 12 2.55 11.82 -4.97
N GLN A 13 3.24 11.37 -3.94
CA GLN A 13 2.75 10.34 -3.03
C GLN A 13 2.02 10.91 -1.80
N GLY A 14 2.12 12.22 -1.56
CA GLY A 14 1.59 12.88 -0.37
C GLY A 14 2.34 12.49 0.91
N ILE A 15 3.60 12.10 0.76
CA ILE A 15 4.48 11.73 1.87
C ILE A 15 5.19 12.99 2.35
N GLU A 16 5.15 13.21 3.66
CA GLU A 16 5.90 14.26 4.31
C GLU A 16 6.37 13.78 5.67
N PHE A 17 7.68 13.64 5.81
CA PHE A 17 8.34 13.31 7.07
C PHE A 17 9.26 14.43 7.47
N SER A 18 9.35 14.68 8.79
CA SER A 18 10.13 15.75 9.36
C SER A 18 10.73 15.37 10.71
N GLN A 19 11.54 16.26 11.27
CA GLN A 19 12.14 16.12 12.60
C GLN A 19 12.87 14.78 12.78
N GLY A 20 13.49 14.28 11.71
CA GLY A 20 14.18 13.01 11.75
C GLY A 20 15.48 13.09 12.53
N GLN A 21 15.76 12.04 13.26
CA GLN A 21 17.00 11.83 14.01
C GLN A 21 17.59 10.49 13.65
N LEU A 22 18.90 10.46 13.50
CA LEU A 22 19.64 9.23 13.25
C LEU A 22 20.86 9.22 14.15
N ARG A 23 21.06 8.12 14.86
CA ARG A 23 22.28 7.81 15.60
C ARG A 23 22.72 6.41 15.25
N ALA A 24 23.91 6.30 14.71
CA ALA A 24 24.50 5.02 14.35
C ALA A 24 25.95 4.99 14.82
N ARG A 25 26.36 3.86 15.36
CA ARG A 25 27.73 3.59 15.73
C ARG A 25 28.35 2.63 14.71
N LEU A 26 29.48 3.01 14.19
CA LEU A 26 30.29 2.19 13.31
C LEU A 26 31.52 1.72 14.09
N GLN A 27 31.73 0.43 14.16
CA GLN A 27 32.88 -0.17 14.80
C GLN A 27 33.31 -1.39 13.99
N ASP A 28 34.54 -1.37 13.51
CA ASP A 28 35.10 -2.41 12.66
C ASP A 28 34.20 -2.76 11.45
N GLN A 29 33.64 -3.94 11.43
CA GLN A 29 32.77 -4.50 10.38
C GLN A 29 31.30 -4.53 10.80
N LYS A 30 30.92 -3.69 11.76
CA LYS A 30 29.58 -3.65 12.32
C LYS A 30 29.08 -2.20 12.39
N MET A 31 27.87 -1.98 11.91
CA MET A 31 27.12 -0.77 12.15
C MET A 31 25.90 -1.07 13.01
N VAL A 32 25.74 -0.36 14.11
CA VAL A 32 24.57 -0.43 14.98
C VAL A 32 23.75 0.83 14.80
N LEU A 33 22.54 0.69 14.35
CA LEU A 33 21.53 1.75 14.34
C LEU A 33 20.91 1.86 15.73
N GLU A 34 21.44 2.77 16.54
CA GLU A 34 20.99 2.95 17.91
C GLU A 34 19.62 3.64 17.97
N GLN A 35 19.43 4.62 17.10
CA GLN A 35 18.19 5.37 17.03
C GLN A 35 17.98 5.88 15.60
N PHE A 36 16.81 5.64 15.10
CA PHE A 36 16.26 6.32 13.94
C PHE A 36 14.81 6.69 14.27
N SER A 37 14.43 7.92 14.00
CA SER A 37 13.04 8.36 14.15
C SER A 37 12.71 9.41 13.12
N LEU A 38 11.46 9.40 12.65
CA LEU A 38 10.86 10.41 11.78
C LEU A 38 9.43 10.66 12.24
N LYS A 39 8.99 11.91 12.17
CA LYS A 39 7.58 12.27 12.38
C LYS A 39 6.86 12.42 11.06
N GLY A 40 5.63 11.91 11.00
CA GLY A 40 4.74 12.08 9.85
C GLY A 40 4.18 13.50 9.74
N ALA A 41 3.40 13.74 8.69
CA ALA A 41 2.87 15.06 8.34
C ALA A 41 1.91 15.64 9.38
N GLY A 42 2.14 16.90 9.76
CA GLY A 42 1.27 17.68 10.66
C GLY A 42 1.45 17.36 12.14
N ALA A 43 0.70 18.08 12.97
CA ALA A 43 0.82 17.99 14.44
C ALA A 43 0.47 16.59 15.00
N GLN A 44 -0.37 15.85 14.30
CA GLN A 44 -0.78 14.47 14.66
C GLN A 44 -0.24 13.44 13.67
N GLY A 45 0.94 13.71 13.10
CA GLY A 45 1.53 12.87 12.07
C GLY A 45 2.08 11.54 12.57
N GLY A 46 2.10 11.33 13.89
CA GLY A 46 2.68 10.13 14.50
C GLY A 46 4.19 10.03 14.25
N GLU A 47 4.74 8.88 14.51
CA GLU A 47 6.16 8.65 14.36
C GLU A 47 6.49 7.26 13.83
N VAL A 48 7.59 7.14 13.14
CA VAL A 48 8.27 5.88 12.87
C VAL A 48 9.62 5.88 13.56
N SER A 49 9.95 4.77 14.18
CA SER A 49 11.27 4.53 14.77
C SER A 49 11.86 3.24 14.25
N ALA A 50 13.18 3.18 14.15
CA ALA A 50 13.89 1.97 13.76
C ALA A 50 15.16 1.79 14.58
N GLN A 51 15.49 0.52 14.82
CA GLN A 51 16.72 0.07 15.46
C GLN A 51 17.21 -1.19 14.76
N GLY A 52 18.52 -1.43 14.80
CA GLY A 52 19.05 -2.62 14.17
C GLY A 52 20.56 -2.63 14.08
N GLN A 53 21.04 -3.60 13.33
CA GLN A 53 22.46 -3.74 13.07
C GLN A 53 22.71 -4.29 11.68
N VAL A 54 23.86 -3.92 11.14
CA VAL A 54 24.39 -4.47 9.91
C VAL A 54 25.83 -4.94 10.21
N VAL A 55 26.10 -6.16 9.86
CA VAL A 55 27.44 -6.78 9.99
C VAL A 55 27.88 -7.21 8.60
N TRP A 56 29.13 -6.96 8.26
CA TRP A 56 29.70 -7.38 7.00
C TRP A 56 31.09 -7.98 7.24
N ASN A 57 31.47 -8.96 6.44
CA ASN A 57 32.85 -9.44 6.40
C ASN A 57 33.73 -8.47 5.63
N ALA A 58 35.06 -8.54 5.80
CA ALA A 58 35.98 -7.62 5.14
C ALA A 58 35.68 -7.54 3.65
N LEU A 59 35.20 -6.37 3.21
CA LEU A 59 34.96 -6.08 1.79
C LEU A 59 36.33 -6.01 1.09
N ASN A 60 36.71 -7.08 0.42
CA ASN A 60 37.85 -7.03 -0.47
C ASN A 60 37.47 -6.18 -1.69
N ALA A 61 38.33 -5.28 -2.13
CA ALA A 61 38.04 -4.32 -3.20
C ALA A 61 37.61 -4.98 -4.54
N GLU A 62 37.74 -6.28 -4.68
CA GLU A 62 37.40 -7.04 -5.89
C GLU A 62 36.02 -7.74 -5.83
N SER A 63 35.40 -7.84 -4.65
CA SER A 63 34.10 -8.54 -4.50
C SER A 63 33.14 -7.71 -3.63
N THR A 64 32.46 -6.75 -4.21
CA THR A 64 31.31 -6.09 -3.57
C THR A 64 30.08 -7.03 -3.62
N SER A 65 30.18 -8.15 -2.91
CA SER A 65 29.07 -9.09 -2.81
C SER A 65 28.27 -8.84 -1.54
N LEU A 66 26.98 -8.57 -1.68
CA LEU A 66 26.07 -8.49 -0.53
C LEU A 66 25.87 -9.85 0.16
N HIS A 67 26.52 -10.89 -0.35
CA HIS A 67 26.46 -12.24 0.22
C HIS A 67 27.03 -12.34 1.64
N ASP A 68 27.95 -11.43 1.97
CA ASP A 68 28.63 -11.38 3.26
C ASP A 68 28.05 -10.33 4.20
N VAL A 69 26.91 -9.74 3.83
CA VAL A 69 26.21 -8.75 4.65
C VAL A 69 25.05 -9.41 5.37
N GLN A 70 25.04 -9.27 6.69
CA GLN A 70 23.94 -9.64 7.55
C GLN A 70 23.30 -8.37 8.12
N MET A 71 21.97 -8.26 8.08
CA MET A 71 21.23 -7.13 8.60
C MET A 71 20.03 -7.63 9.40
N ASP A 72 19.84 -7.02 10.56
CA ASP A 72 18.62 -7.11 11.35
C ASP A 72 18.11 -5.70 11.62
N LEU A 73 16.86 -5.43 11.25
CA LEU A 73 16.21 -4.13 11.40
C LEU A 73 14.82 -4.31 11.99
N HIS A 74 14.51 -3.57 13.03
CA HIS A 74 13.17 -3.45 13.61
C HIS A 74 12.63 -2.07 13.39
N ILE A 75 11.47 -1.97 12.76
CA ILE A 75 10.78 -0.73 12.45
C ILE A 75 9.44 -0.73 13.19
N THR A 76 9.15 0.33 13.93
CA THR A 76 7.87 0.50 14.62
C THR A 76 7.23 1.81 14.17
N ALA A 77 5.98 1.75 13.73
CA ALA A 77 5.16 2.90 13.41
C ALA A 77 4.06 3.06 14.48
N ARG A 78 3.81 4.30 14.90
CA ARG A 78 2.76 4.66 15.87
C ARG A 78 1.98 5.84 15.34
N GLY A 79 0.75 5.59 14.89
CA GLY A 79 -0.10 6.63 14.30
C GLY A 79 0.57 7.37 13.14
N LEU A 80 1.45 6.69 12.40
CA LEU A 80 2.25 7.31 11.35
C LEU A 80 1.39 7.66 10.15
N ARG A 81 1.31 8.94 9.83
CA ARG A 81 0.64 9.42 8.63
C ARG A 81 1.55 9.23 7.42
N VAL A 82 1.29 8.16 6.67
CA VAL A 82 2.10 7.77 5.50
C VAL A 82 1.64 8.43 4.20
N SER A 83 0.40 8.93 4.17
CA SER A 83 -0.10 9.72 3.04
C SER A 83 -1.10 10.78 3.53
N ASN A 84 -0.95 11.99 3.01
CA ASN A 84 -1.83 13.13 3.32
C ASN A 84 -2.14 13.91 2.04
N ARG A 85 -2.95 13.30 1.17
CA ARG A 85 -3.44 13.91 -0.06
C ARG A 85 -4.93 14.17 0.04
N ALA A 86 -5.47 15.02 -0.83
CA ALA A 86 -6.90 15.26 -0.93
C ALA A 86 -7.68 13.99 -1.34
N ASP A 87 -7.08 13.17 -2.21
CA ASP A 87 -7.65 11.92 -2.71
C ASP A 87 -7.39 10.71 -1.79
N ARG A 88 -6.43 10.80 -0.88
CA ARG A 88 -6.13 9.70 0.06
C ARG A 88 -5.44 10.19 1.33
N ARG A 89 -5.90 9.66 2.43
CA ARG A 89 -5.25 9.80 3.74
C ARG A 89 -5.07 8.42 4.33
N LEU A 90 -3.89 8.17 4.87
CA LEU A 90 -3.58 6.88 5.49
C LEU A 90 -2.68 7.09 6.69
N THR A 91 -3.15 6.62 7.83
CA THR A 91 -2.41 6.57 9.09
C THR A 91 -2.27 5.11 9.50
N VAL A 92 -1.07 4.70 9.85
CA VAL A 92 -0.77 3.30 10.18
C VAL A 92 0.01 3.18 11.48
N SER A 93 -0.24 2.07 12.18
CA SER A 93 0.55 1.60 13.31
C SER A 93 0.98 0.16 13.10
N GLY A 94 2.08 -0.25 13.70
CA GLY A 94 2.54 -1.63 13.66
C GLY A 94 4.04 -1.76 13.63
N GLN A 95 4.49 -2.97 13.27
CA GLN A 95 5.90 -3.33 13.29
C GLN A 95 6.28 -4.09 12.02
N VAL A 96 7.49 -3.80 11.53
CA VAL A 96 8.10 -4.49 10.38
C VAL A 96 9.53 -4.86 10.74
N GLU A 97 9.89 -6.09 10.49
CA GLU A 97 11.25 -6.62 10.63
C GLU A 97 11.87 -6.80 9.26
N GLY A 98 13.09 -6.32 9.11
CA GLY A 98 13.92 -6.53 7.94
C GLY A 98 15.11 -7.38 8.30
N ARG A 99 15.32 -8.47 7.58
CA ARG A 99 16.50 -9.33 7.73
C ARG A 99 17.18 -9.50 6.37
N MET A 100 18.48 -9.46 6.39
CA MET A 100 19.28 -9.82 5.23
C MET A 100 20.31 -10.83 5.63
N ASP A 101 20.36 -11.94 4.91
CA ASP A 101 21.38 -12.99 5.05
C ASP A 101 21.70 -13.54 3.66
N LYS A 102 22.99 -13.75 3.38
CA LYS A 102 23.48 -14.31 2.11
C LYS A 102 22.91 -13.62 0.87
N GLY A 103 22.76 -12.29 0.92
CA GLY A 103 22.24 -11.49 -0.18
C GLY A 103 20.72 -11.59 -0.38
N GLN A 104 20.01 -12.33 0.47
CA GLN A 104 18.55 -12.39 0.45
C GLN A 104 17.96 -11.48 1.52
N MET A 105 17.11 -10.56 1.09
CA MET A 105 16.38 -9.67 1.98
C MET A 105 14.98 -10.21 2.26
N GLN A 106 14.61 -10.28 3.52
CA GLN A 106 13.28 -10.67 4.00
C GLN A 106 12.66 -9.50 4.77
N LEU A 107 11.42 -9.18 4.46
CA LEU A 107 10.63 -8.19 5.17
C LEU A 107 9.36 -8.87 5.69
N THR A 108 9.22 -8.91 7.00
CA THR A 108 8.03 -9.47 7.66
C THR A 108 7.44 -8.47 8.62
N GLY A 109 6.12 -8.47 8.79
CA GLY A 109 5.52 -7.53 9.72
C GLY A 109 4.01 -7.57 9.79
N GLN A 110 3.50 -6.74 10.69
CA GLN A 110 2.08 -6.52 10.88
C GLN A 110 1.84 -5.03 11.01
N LEU A 111 0.92 -4.53 10.20
CA LEU A 111 0.47 -3.15 10.20
C LEU A 111 -1.05 -3.11 10.39
N SER A 112 -1.53 -2.06 11.02
CA SER A 112 -2.96 -1.74 11.11
C SER A 112 -3.17 -0.35 10.54
N ALA A 113 -4.21 -0.17 9.75
CA ALA A 113 -4.66 1.15 9.35
C ALA A 113 -5.50 1.75 10.49
N ASP A 114 -4.94 2.72 11.20
CA ASP A 114 -5.65 3.42 12.29
C ASP A 114 -6.77 4.29 11.70
N GLN A 115 -6.49 4.92 10.55
CA GLN A 115 -7.44 5.69 9.77
C GLN A 115 -7.04 5.64 8.30
N ALA A 116 -8.00 5.37 7.43
CA ALA A 116 -7.82 5.39 5.99
C ALA A 116 -9.01 6.04 5.29
N GLN A 117 -8.74 6.95 4.36
CA GLN A 117 -9.73 7.56 3.50
C GLN A 117 -9.21 7.55 2.08
N PHE A 118 -9.95 6.90 1.19
CA PHE A 118 -9.65 6.84 -0.24
C PHE A 118 -10.82 7.41 -1.04
N ASN A 119 -10.53 8.45 -1.79
CA ASN A 119 -11.48 9.06 -2.74
C ASN A 119 -11.08 8.56 -4.13
N LEU A 120 -11.84 7.64 -4.69
CA LEU A 120 -11.64 7.18 -6.06
C LEU A 120 -11.88 8.35 -7.01
N PRO A 121 -10.95 8.67 -7.92
CA PRO A 121 -11.12 9.77 -8.84
C PRO A 121 -12.31 9.48 -9.76
N ASP A 122 -13.15 10.48 -10.01
CA ASP A 122 -14.15 10.37 -11.06
C ASP A 122 -13.45 10.24 -12.42
N ASP A 123 -13.92 9.35 -13.29
CA ASP A 123 -13.35 9.10 -14.63
C ASP A 123 -13.55 10.28 -15.61
N THR A 124 -13.64 11.50 -15.09
CA THR A 124 -13.71 12.74 -15.87
C THR A 124 -12.33 13.26 -16.29
N THR A 125 -11.27 12.44 -16.23
CA THR A 125 -10.08 12.80 -17.00
C THR A 125 -10.45 12.70 -18.48
N PRO A 126 -10.39 13.82 -19.25
CA PRO A 126 -10.57 13.74 -20.67
C PRO A 126 -9.55 12.73 -21.21
N THR A 127 -10.02 11.62 -21.73
CA THR A 127 -9.18 10.77 -22.57
C THR A 127 -8.80 11.66 -23.74
N LEU A 128 -7.51 11.99 -23.84
CA LEU A 128 -6.97 12.62 -25.04
C LEU A 128 -7.38 11.72 -26.20
N GLY A 129 -8.29 12.22 -27.06
CA GLY A 129 -8.72 11.49 -28.23
C GLY A 129 -7.49 11.09 -29.06
N GLU A 130 -7.62 10.04 -29.85
CA GLU A 130 -6.54 9.50 -30.71
C GLU A 130 -5.91 10.54 -31.66
N ASP A 131 -6.46 11.75 -31.73
CA ASP A 131 -6.02 12.84 -32.59
C ASP A 131 -4.88 13.70 -31.99
N VAL A 132 -4.44 13.44 -30.75
CA VAL A 132 -3.31 14.18 -30.16
C VAL A 132 -1.99 13.53 -30.55
N VAL A 133 -1.44 13.96 -31.68
CA VAL A 133 -0.05 13.66 -32.04
C VAL A 133 0.89 14.40 -31.10
N ILE A 134 1.41 13.73 -30.07
CA ILE A 134 2.48 14.26 -29.25
C ILE A 134 3.74 14.38 -30.12
N ARG A 135 3.98 15.55 -30.71
CA ARG A 135 5.30 15.85 -31.26
C ARG A 135 6.28 15.95 -30.09
N LYS A 136 7.02 14.89 -29.84
CA LYS A 136 8.18 14.94 -28.96
C LYS A 136 9.16 15.93 -29.57
N THR A 137 9.20 17.15 -29.06
CA THR A 137 10.32 18.07 -29.31
C THR A 137 11.55 17.35 -28.75
N ALA A 138 12.52 17.17 -29.63
CA ALA A 138 13.76 16.45 -29.31
C ALA A 138 14.43 17.05 -28.06
N GLN A 139 15.01 16.15 -27.27
CA GLN A 139 15.94 16.40 -26.17
C GLN A 139 15.35 16.92 -24.85
N ALA A 140 14.54 16.06 -24.19
CA ALA A 140 14.85 15.87 -22.78
C ALA A 140 16.11 14.96 -22.72
N PRO A 141 17.12 15.28 -21.90
CA PRO A 141 18.23 14.37 -21.70
C PRO A 141 17.64 13.03 -21.28
N ALA A 142 18.04 11.98 -21.99
CA ALA A 142 17.68 10.62 -21.63
C ALA A 142 17.97 10.49 -20.14
N THR A 143 16.93 10.38 -19.33
CA THR A 143 17.04 9.86 -17.99
C THR A 143 17.81 8.56 -18.19
N ALA A 144 19.07 8.59 -17.81
CA ALA A 144 19.92 7.42 -17.85
C ALA A 144 19.07 6.32 -17.22
N LYS A 145 18.72 5.30 -18.02
CA LYS A 145 18.31 4.04 -17.48
C LYS A 145 19.39 3.75 -16.46
N ALA A 146 19.02 3.85 -15.19
CA ALA A 146 19.91 3.40 -14.14
C ALA A 146 20.11 1.91 -14.42
N THR A 147 21.16 1.61 -15.17
CA THR A 147 21.79 0.30 -15.21
C THR A 147 22.50 0.12 -13.86
N GLY A 148 21.79 0.45 -12.79
CA GLY A 148 22.14 0.00 -11.47
C GLY A 148 22.02 -1.51 -11.53
N ARG A 149 23.14 -2.21 -11.61
CA ARG A 149 23.22 -3.60 -11.20
C ARG A 149 22.44 -3.67 -9.90
N THR A 150 21.29 -4.31 -9.92
CA THR A 150 20.53 -4.59 -8.73
C THR A 150 21.39 -5.56 -7.93
N LEU A 151 22.22 -5.01 -7.04
CA LEU A 151 23.11 -5.76 -6.17
C LEU A 151 22.30 -6.60 -5.18
N MET A 152 21.03 -6.25 -4.99
CA MET A 152 20.08 -6.97 -4.13
C MET A 152 19.17 -7.83 -5.00
N GLY A 153 19.01 -9.09 -4.63
CA GLY A 153 17.97 -9.95 -5.16
C GLY A 153 16.58 -9.39 -4.82
N THR A 154 15.56 -9.91 -5.48
CA THR A 154 14.17 -9.54 -5.17
C THR A 154 13.86 -9.87 -3.71
N PRO A 155 13.44 -8.89 -2.89
CA PRO A 155 13.16 -9.13 -1.48
C PRO A 155 11.97 -10.08 -1.31
N ASP A 156 12.04 -10.95 -0.32
CA ASP A 156 10.89 -11.73 0.14
C ASP A 156 10.11 -10.89 1.15
N VAL A 157 8.93 -10.46 0.75
CA VAL A 157 8.06 -9.59 1.55
C VAL A 157 6.85 -10.36 2.00
N ARG A 158 6.56 -10.32 3.29
CA ARG A 158 5.34 -10.85 3.90
C ARG A 158 4.86 -9.91 5.00
N VAL A 159 4.00 -8.98 4.63
CA VAL A 159 3.44 -7.99 5.55
C VAL A 159 1.94 -8.14 5.63
N ARG A 160 1.42 -8.38 6.83
CA ARG A 160 0.00 -8.42 7.12
C ARG A 160 -0.51 -7.01 7.39
N LEU A 161 -1.60 -6.65 6.74
CA LEU A 161 -2.30 -5.39 6.94
C LEU A 161 -3.71 -5.66 7.44
N ASP A 162 -4.02 -5.19 8.62
CA ASP A 162 -5.38 -5.06 9.14
C ASP A 162 -5.96 -3.71 8.71
N LEU A 163 -7.17 -3.71 8.15
CA LEU A 163 -7.77 -2.46 7.69
C LEU A 163 -8.29 -1.59 8.84
N GLY A 164 -8.35 -2.13 10.05
CA GLY A 164 -8.79 -1.39 11.22
C GLY A 164 -10.27 -0.98 11.16
N PRO A 165 -10.71 -0.14 12.12
CA PRO A 165 -12.12 0.22 12.25
C PRO A 165 -12.56 1.38 11.35
N ASP A 166 -11.65 2.16 10.79
CA ASP A 166 -11.97 3.39 10.04
C ASP A 166 -11.28 3.44 8.68
N PHE A 167 -11.56 2.43 7.85
CA PHE A 167 -11.09 2.35 6.48
C PHE A 167 -12.21 2.72 5.51
N GLN A 168 -12.26 3.98 5.08
CA GLN A 168 -13.32 4.54 4.25
C GLN A 168 -12.92 4.60 2.78
N VAL A 169 -13.84 4.20 1.90
CA VAL A 169 -13.70 4.31 0.45
C VAL A 169 -14.91 5.03 -0.12
N GLN A 170 -14.69 6.05 -0.93
CA GLN A 170 -15.73 6.78 -1.62
C GLN A 170 -15.30 7.14 -3.05
N GLY A 171 -16.26 7.26 -3.95
CA GLY A 171 -16.09 7.63 -5.36
C GLY A 171 -16.96 6.80 -6.29
N HIS A 172 -17.17 7.24 -7.50
CA HIS A 172 -18.05 6.60 -8.50
C HIS A 172 -19.45 6.25 -7.95
N GLY A 173 -19.98 7.09 -7.06
CA GLY A 173 -21.27 6.82 -6.39
C GLY A 173 -21.20 5.83 -5.22
N LEU A 174 -20.05 5.18 -5.00
CA LEU A 174 -19.81 4.30 -3.86
C LEU A 174 -19.40 5.13 -2.62
N MET A 175 -19.94 4.75 -1.47
CA MET A 175 -19.49 5.19 -0.16
C MET A 175 -19.63 4.01 0.80
N THR A 176 -18.53 3.49 1.27
CA THR A 176 -18.51 2.32 2.15
C THR A 176 -17.33 2.35 3.11
N ARG A 177 -17.43 1.58 4.18
CA ARG A 177 -16.31 1.25 5.06
C ARG A 177 -15.89 -0.19 4.82
N LEU A 178 -14.61 -0.40 4.81
CA LEU A 178 -14.02 -1.72 4.62
C LEU A 178 -13.43 -2.22 5.94
N ALA A 179 -13.57 -3.52 6.20
CA ALA A 179 -12.95 -4.22 7.32
C ALA A 179 -12.38 -5.55 6.84
N GLY A 180 -11.35 -6.01 7.51
CA GLY A 180 -10.72 -7.28 7.18
C GLY A 180 -9.21 -7.20 7.22
N GLN A 181 -8.58 -8.25 6.72
CA GLN A 181 -7.15 -8.39 6.77
C GLN A 181 -6.62 -8.93 5.44
N VAL A 182 -5.53 -8.35 4.97
CA VAL A 182 -4.83 -8.81 3.79
C VAL A 182 -3.34 -9.00 4.11
N THR A 183 -2.70 -9.92 3.40
CA THR A 183 -1.26 -10.12 3.47
C THR A 183 -0.65 -9.77 2.13
N LEU A 184 0.27 -8.81 2.14
CA LEU A 184 1.11 -8.50 1.01
C LEU A 184 2.25 -9.53 0.94
N VAL A 185 2.38 -10.17 -0.20
CA VAL A 185 3.44 -11.13 -0.49
C VAL A 185 4.16 -10.70 -1.77
N SER A 186 5.47 -10.67 -1.72
CA SER A 186 6.32 -10.50 -2.89
C SER A 186 7.54 -11.38 -2.74
N SER A 187 8.00 -12.01 -3.80
CA SER A 187 9.15 -12.90 -3.77
C SER A 187 9.82 -12.99 -5.14
N ALA A 188 10.99 -13.58 -5.21
CA ALA A 188 11.66 -13.85 -6.48
C ALA A 188 10.81 -14.74 -7.41
N SER A 189 10.04 -15.70 -6.86
CA SER A 189 9.14 -16.56 -7.63
C SER A 189 7.97 -15.80 -8.26
N SER A 190 7.57 -14.68 -7.69
CA SER A 190 6.56 -13.76 -8.27
C SER A 190 7.18 -12.66 -9.15
N GLN A 191 8.45 -12.80 -9.54
CA GLN A 191 9.22 -11.79 -10.27
C GLN A 191 9.20 -10.41 -9.59
N GLY A 192 9.09 -10.39 -8.27
CA GLY A 192 8.99 -9.15 -7.49
C GLY A 192 7.62 -8.45 -7.59
N GLN A 193 6.65 -9.02 -8.29
CA GLN A 193 5.31 -8.44 -8.36
C GLN A 193 4.57 -8.64 -7.03
N PRO A 194 4.03 -7.57 -6.45
CA PRO A 194 3.28 -7.66 -5.22
C PRO A 194 1.94 -8.38 -5.45
N ARG A 195 1.62 -9.31 -4.57
CA ARG A 195 0.35 -10.04 -4.54
C ARG A 195 -0.31 -9.83 -3.18
N LEU A 196 -1.62 -9.74 -3.17
CA LEU A 196 -2.41 -9.75 -1.96
C LEU A 196 -3.14 -11.08 -1.78
N THR A 197 -3.19 -11.54 -0.55
CA THR A 197 -4.03 -12.67 -0.12
C THR A 197 -4.84 -12.26 1.10
N GLY A 198 -6.09 -12.70 1.17
CA GLY A 198 -6.97 -12.40 2.30
C GLY A 198 -8.35 -11.95 1.87
N GLU A 199 -9.15 -11.57 2.83
CA GLU A 199 -10.53 -11.17 2.63
C GLU A 199 -10.80 -9.81 3.26
N VAL A 200 -11.57 -8.99 2.52
CA VAL A 200 -12.06 -7.69 2.94
C VAL A 200 -13.56 -7.66 2.73
N ARG A 201 -14.28 -7.19 3.73
CA ARG A 201 -15.74 -7.03 3.67
C ARG A 201 -16.14 -5.57 3.80
N THR A 202 -17.31 -5.24 3.27
CA THR A 202 -17.93 -3.94 3.50
C THR A 202 -18.66 -3.96 4.83
N GLU A 203 -18.52 -2.89 5.60
CA GLU A 203 -19.36 -2.63 6.78
C GLU A 203 -20.43 -1.61 6.44
N GLY A 204 -21.49 -2.09 5.79
CA GLY A 204 -22.53 -1.24 5.22
C GLY A 204 -22.02 -0.44 4.02
N GLY A 205 -22.81 0.51 3.57
CA GLY A 205 -22.45 1.41 2.49
C GLY A 205 -23.61 1.71 1.56
N ARG A 206 -23.35 2.67 0.67
CA ARG A 206 -24.33 3.13 -0.33
C ARG A 206 -23.66 3.17 -1.69
N PHE A 207 -24.43 2.83 -2.69
CA PHE A 207 -24.04 2.95 -4.07
C PHE A 207 -25.10 3.70 -4.86
N LYS A 208 -24.73 4.77 -5.53
CA LYS A 208 -25.62 5.55 -6.41
C LYS A 208 -25.29 5.24 -7.84
N ALA A 209 -26.25 4.71 -8.59
CA ALA A 209 -26.13 4.47 -10.00
C ALA A 209 -27.46 4.72 -10.72
N TYR A 210 -27.41 5.32 -11.91
CA TYR A 210 -28.58 5.56 -12.76
C TYR A 210 -29.74 6.26 -12.03
N GLY A 211 -29.43 7.23 -11.17
CA GLY A 211 -30.44 7.96 -10.38
C GLY A 211 -31.04 7.17 -9.22
N GLN A 212 -30.61 5.93 -9.00
CA GLN A 212 -31.06 5.07 -7.91
C GLN A 212 -30.02 5.01 -6.81
N GLN A 213 -30.49 4.87 -5.57
CA GLN A 213 -29.64 4.64 -4.42
C GLN A 213 -29.86 3.21 -3.92
N LEU A 214 -28.78 2.45 -3.86
CA LEU A 214 -28.74 1.10 -3.33
C LEU A 214 -27.97 1.11 -1.99
N GLN A 215 -28.39 0.25 -1.07
CA GLN A 215 -27.68 -0.03 0.17
C GLN A 215 -26.92 -1.35 0.03
N ILE A 216 -25.66 -1.35 0.36
CA ILE A 216 -24.84 -2.55 0.34
C ILE A 216 -25.22 -3.38 1.58
N GLU A 217 -25.82 -4.54 1.37
CA GLU A 217 -26.13 -5.51 2.42
C GLU A 217 -24.96 -6.44 2.69
N GLN A 218 -24.33 -6.90 1.63
CA GLN A 218 -23.19 -7.79 1.70
C GLN A 218 -22.17 -7.34 0.66
N GLY A 219 -20.91 -7.26 1.07
CA GLY A 219 -19.82 -7.04 0.16
C GLY A 219 -18.59 -7.77 0.65
N LEU A 220 -18.08 -8.67 -0.17
CA LEU A 220 -16.89 -9.46 0.09
C LEU A 220 -15.95 -9.37 -1.08
N LEU A 221 -14.70 -9.00 -0.79
CA LEU A 221 -13.59 -8.93 -1.73
C LEU A 221 -12.55 -9.98 -1.30
N ARG A 222 -12.30 -10.94 -2.17
CA ARG A 222 -11.27 -11.98 -1.92
C ARG A 222 -10.05 -11.71 -2.78
N PHE A 223 -8.93 -11.51 -2.11
CA PHE A 223 -7.63 -11.32 -2.73
C PHE A 223 -6.88 -12.66 -2.79
N ASN A 224 -6.46 -13.04 -3.98
CA ASN A 224 -5.63 -14.22 -4.21
C ASN A 224 -4.72 -14.00 -5.43
N GLY A 225 -4.05 -12.86 -5.50
CA GLY A 225 -3.22 -12.49 -6.64
C GLY A 225 -2.91 -11.01 -6.73
N PRO A 226 -2.99 -10.41 -7.91
CA PRO A 226 -2.78 -8.98 -8.10
C PRO A 226 -3.68 -8.15 -7.19
N PHE A 227 -3.15 -7.07 -6.64
CA PHE A 227 -3.87 -6.23 -5.66
C PHE A 227 -5.05 -5.45 -6.28
N ASP A 228 -5.03 -5.24 -7.57
CA ASP A 228 -6.02 -4.49 -8.34
C ASP A 228 -7.18 -5.34 -8.90
N ASN A 229 -7.11 -6.67 -8.71
CA ASN A 229 -8.10 -7.60 -9.28
C ASN A 229 -8.64 -8.63 -8.26
N PRO A 230 -9.25 -8.20 -7.14
CA PRO A 230 -9.92 -9.12 -6.21
C PRO A 230 -11.16 -9.75 -6.85
N GLN A 231 -11.54 -10.92 -6.35
CA GLN A 231 -12.85 -11.49 -6.59
C GLN A 231 -13.90 -10.73 -5.80
N LEU A 232 -15.02 -10.42 -6.43
CA LEU A 232 -16.14 -9.67 -5.88
C LEU A 232 -17.34 -10.57 -5.62
N ASP A 233 -17.97 -10.36 -4.48
CA ASP A 233 -19.25 -10.95 -4.12
C ASP A 233 -20.04 -9.89 -3.33
N ILE A 234 -20.90 -9.14 -4.04
CA ILE A 234 -21.57 -7.95 -3.49
C ILE A 234 -23.06 -8.05 -3.78
N VAL A 235 -23.86 -7.80 -2.76
CA VAL A 235 -25.30 -7.63 -2.86
C VAL A 235 -25.68 -6.22 -2.41
N ALA A 236 -26.32 -5.47 -3.30
CA ALA A 236 -26.78 -4.12 -3.02
C ALA A 236 -28.27 -4.00 -3.36
N LEU A 237 -29.07 -3.62 -2.38
CA LEU A 237 -30.52 -3.60 -2.45
C LEU A 237 -31.05 -2.17 -2.41
N ARG A 238 -32.21 -1.99 -3.02
CA ARG A 238 -32.96 -0.75 -2.94
C ARG A 238 -33.63 -0.64 -1.56
N PRO A 239 -33.34 0.42 -0.79
CA PRO A 239 -33.96 0.58 0.54
C PRO A 239 -35.45 0.90 0.44
N ASN A 240 -36.18 0.59 1.52
CA ASN A 240 -37.58 0.98 1.72
C ASN A 240 -38.57 0.42 0.69
N LEU A 241 -38.31 -0.75 0.13
CA LEU A 241 -39.25 -1.49 -0.69
C LEU A 241 -39.74 -2.74 0.05
N PRO A 242 -41.00 -3.13 -0.11
CA PRO A 242 -41.54 -4.36 0.48
C PRO A 242 -40.90 -5.61 -0.13
N GLN A 243 -40.48 -5.55 -1.38
CA GLN A 243 -39.72 -6.59 -2.06
C GLN A 243 -38.24 -6.26 -2.05
N ARG A 244 -37.40 -7.26 -1.84
CA ARG A 244 -35.95 -7.10 -1.87
C ARG A 244 -35.45 -7.12 -3.32
N VAL A 245 -35.33 -5.95 -3.88
CA VAL A 245 -34.81 -5.77 -5.28
C VAL A 245 -33.53 -4.98 -5.28
N GLY A 246 -32.63 -5.35 -6.17
CA GLY A 246 -31.33 -4.71 -6.26
C GLY A 246 -30.44 -5.33 -7.31
N VAL A 247 -29.16 -5.39 -7.00
CA VAL A 247 -28.14 -5.97 -7.88
C VAL A 247 -27.20 -6.88 -7.10
N THR A 248 -26.71 -7.90 -7.78
CA THR A 248 -25.56 -8.69 -7.36
C THR A 248 -24.39 -8.40 -8.28
N VAL A 249 -23.21 -8.26 -7.70
CA VAL A 249 -21.95 -8.10 -8.45
C VAL A 249 -21.03 -9.24 -8.09
N ALA A 250 -20.67 -10.05 -9.07
CA ALA A 250 -19.77 -11.20 -8.94
C ALA A 250 -18.65 -11.12 -9.98
N GLY A 251 -17.68 -12.02 -9.90
CA GLY A 251 -16.54 -12.04 -10.81
C GLY A 251 -15.33 -11.34 -10.21
N THR A 252 -14.55 -10.64 -11.03
CA THR A 252 -13.35 -9.91 -10.55
C THR A 252 -13.50 -8.41 -10.76
N ALA A 253 -12.69 -7.60 -10.08
CA ALA A 253 -12.75 -6.14 -10.19
C ALA A 253 -12.51 -5.65 -11.63
N LEU A 254 -11.66 -6.32 -12.41
CA LEU A 254 -11.42 -5.99 -13.83
C LEU A 254 -12.46 -6.57 -14.79
N ALA A 255 -13.27 -7.56 -14.36
CA ALA A 255 -14.32 -8.19 -15.16
C ALA A 255 -15.57 -8.48 -14.29
N PRO A 256 -16.26 -7.43 -13.79
CA PRO A 256 -17.43 -7.60 -12.94
C PRO A 256 -18.63 -8.08 -13.75
N ARG A 257 -19.43 -8.95 -13.15
CA ARG A 257 -20.70 -9.44 -13.70
C ARG A 257 -21.82 -8.91 -12.81
N ILE A 258 -22.65 -8.06 -13.36
CA ILE A 258 -23.77 -7.45 -12.65
C ILE A 258 -25.06 -8.17 -13.08
N ARG A 259 -25.86 -8.59 -12.13
CA ARG A 259 -27.19 -9.20 -12.33
C ARG A 259 -28.22 -8.48 -11.47
N LEU A 260 -29.44 -8.44 -11.96
CA LEU A 260 -30.57 -8.02 -11.15
C LEU A 260 -30.85 -9.07 -10.08
N TYR A 261 -31.25 -8.61 -8.93
CA TYR A 261 -31.65 -9.43 -7.77
C TYR A 261 -33.08 -9.07 -7.36
N ALA A 262 -33.92 -10.08 -7.19
CA ALA A 262 -35.23 -9.95 -6.62
C ALA A 262 -35.53 -11.15 -5.69
N ASP A 263 -36.15 -10.91 -4.57
CA ASP A 263 -36.58 -11.95 -3.64
C ASP A 263 -38.00 -11.55 -3.09
N PRO A 264 -39.06 -12.35 -3.33
CA PRO A 264 -39.04 -13.59 -4.13
C PRO A 264 -38.77 -13.36 -5.62
N ASP A 265 -38.24 -14.38 -6.27
CA ASP A 265 -38.02 -14.37 -7.73
C ASP A 265 -39.28 -13.99 -8.48
N MET A 266 -39.19 -13.06 -9.43
CA MET A 266 -40.26 -12.63 -10.30
C MET A 266 -40.32 -13.50 -11.56
#